data_a6a839c4600969677e107fd251f5ad1e
#
_entry.id   a6a839c4600969677e107fd251f5ad1e
#
_cell.length_a   1.000
_cell.length_b   1.000
_cell.length_c   1.000
_cell.angle_alpha   90.00
_cell.angle_beta   90.00
_cell.angle_gamma   90.00
#
_symmetry.space_group_name_H-M   'P 1'
#
loop_
_entity.id
_entity.type
_entity.pdbx_description
1 polymer ?
#
loop_
_entity_poly.entity_id
_entity_poly.type
_entity_poly.pdbx_seq_one_letter_code
_entity_poly.pdbx_strand_id
1 'polypeptide(L)'
;MKISKKNVLSFVVVLIISLLSMVSVNSLQAEVFTVTAYCSCKKCCDKDPSNKWYGITASGRKARWGTVAVDRRLIKLGSRLRIEGFPKTVFRADDVGGAIKGKHIDLWFPSHRKALEFGRQKLVVELVNNG
;
A
#
# COMPACT_ATOMS: atom_id res chain seq x y z
N MET A 1 34.82 -16.95 45.52
CA MET A 1 35.07 -17.20 44.08
C MET A 1 35.30 -15.85 43.39
N LYS A 2 36.53 -15.57 42.97
CA LYS A 2 36.87 -14.33 42.29
C LYS A 2 36.53 -14.46 40.80
N ILE A 3 35.52 -13.74 40.33
CA ILE A 3 35.21 -13.69 38.90
C ILE A 3 36.28 -12.81 38.23
N SER A 4 37.04 -13.40 37.30
CA SER A 4 38.08 -12.65 36.54
C SER A 4 37.45 -11.51 35.75
N LYS A 5 38.12 -10.32 35.77
CA LYS A 5 37.69 -9.15 35.00
C LYS A 5 37.54 -9.47 33.50
N LYS A 6 38.32 -10.41 32.97
CA LYS A 6 38.22 -10.90 31.58
C LYS A 6 36.88 -11.60 31.29
N ASN A 7 36.35 -12.35 32.24
CA ASN A 7 35.06 -13.05 32.06
C ASN A 7 33.89 -12.11 32.12
N VAL A 8 33.95 -11.07 32.99
CA VAL A 8 32.89 -10.03 33.07
C VAL A 8 32.80 -9.23 31.75
N LEU A 9 33.96 -8.86 31.19
CA LEU A 9 33.99 -8.13 29.92
C LEU A 9 33.42 -8.96 28.77
N SER A 10 33.72 -10.28 28.73
CA SER A 10 33.19 -11.20 27.72
C SER A 10 31.65 -11.34 27.82
N PHE A 11 31.11 -11.45 29.04
CA PHE A 11 29.66 -11.50 29.24
C PHE A 11 28.96 -10.20 28.86
N VAL A 12 29.54 -9.05 29.14
CA VAL A 12 28.99 -7.74 28.77
C VAL A 12 28.98 -7.56 27.25
N VAL A 13 30.04 -7.96 26.55
CA VAL A 13 30.11 -7.90 25.09
C VAL A 13 29.06 -8.80 24.43
N VAL A 14 28.88 -10.02 24.92
CA VAL A 14 27.85 -10.96 24.42
C VAL A 14 26.43 -10.40 24.65
N LEU A 15 26.20 -9.81 25.81
CA LEU A 15 24.88 -9.17 26.13
C LEU A 15 24.60 -7.97 25.22
N ILE A 16 25.58 -7.15 24.92
CA ILE A 16 25.44 -6.00 24.00
C ILE A 16 25.16 -6.47 22.57
N ILE A 17 25.86 -7.51 22.10
CA ILE A 17 25.65 -8.08 20.77
C ILE A 17 24.23 -8.69 20.66
N SER A 18 23.74 -9.37 21.70
CA SER A 18 22.37 -9.93 21.70
C SER A 18 21.29 -8.85 21.78
N LEU A 19 21.54 -7.71 22.44
CA LEU A 19 20.62 -6.58 22.41
C LEU A 19 20.58 -5.85 21.05
N LEU A 20 21.71 -5.77 20.35
CA LEU A 20 21.76 -5.17 19.01
C LEU A 20 21.05 -6.03 17.94
N SER A 21 20.95 -7.34 18.14
CA SER A 21 20.24 -8.23 17.20
C SER A 21 18.71 -8.17 17.32
N MET A 22 18.17 -7.46 18.32
CA MET A 22 16.73 -7.26 18.49
C MET A 22 16.17 -5.97 17.88
N VAL A 23 16.99 -5.20 17.16
CA VAL A 23 16.46 -4.17 16.29
C VAL A 23 15.87 -4.87 15.05
N SER A 24 14.65 -5.39 15.21
CA SER A 24 13.81 -5.77 14.09
C SER A 24 13.55 -4.48 13.31
N VAL A 25 14.37 -4.23 12.30
CA VAL A 25 14.06 -3.20 11.30
C VAL A 25 12.82 -3.71 10.60
N ASN A 26 11.66 -3.26 11.04
CA ASN A 26 10.43 -3.36 10.27
C ASN A 26 10.66 -2.51 9.03
N SER A 27 11.38 -3.06 8.05
CA SER A 27 11.52 -2.42 6.76
C SER A 27 10.12 -2.42 6.15
N LEU A 28 9.49 -1.26 6.15
CA LEU A 28 8.38 -0.97 5.28
C LEU A 28 8.85 -1.40 3.89
N GLN A 29 8.24 -2.46 3.35
CA GLN A 29 8.60 -2.95 2.03
C GLN A 29 8.04 -1.97 1.01
N ALA A 30 8.87 -1.02 0.61
CA ALA A 30 8.61 -0.13 -0.51
C ALA A 30 8.97 -0.88 -1.79
N GLU A 31 8.02 -1.05 -2.69
CA GLU A 31 8.21 -1.77 -3.95
C GLU A 31 7.68 -0.96 -5.14
N VAL A 32 8.25 -1.19 -6.31
CA VAL A 32 7.80 -0.54 -7.55
C VAL A 32 6.58 -1.26 -8.09
N PHE A 33 5.50 -0.50 -8.30
CA PHE A 33 4.26 -0.95 -8.91
C PHE A 33 4.00 -0.26 -10.24
N THR A 34 3.29 -0.94 -11.14
CA THR A 34 2.59 -0.25 -12.22
C THR A 34 1.36 0.41 -11.62
N VAL A 35 1.24 1.71 -11.81
CA VAL A 35 0.12 2.51 -11.29
C VAL A 35 -0.64 3.09 -12.47
N THR A 36 -1.92 2.79 -12.54
CA THR A 36 -2.87 3.31 -13.53
C THR A 36 -3.98 4.10 -12.84
N ALA A 37 -4.94 4.59 -13.58
CA ALA A 37 -6.02 5.40 -13.05
C ALA A 37 -7.37 5.01 -13.65
N TYR A 38 -8.41 5.08 -12.84
CA TYR A 38 -9.81 4.85 -13.25
C TYR A 38 -10.75 5.89 -12.64
N CYS A 39 -11.98 5.93 -13.12
CA CYS A 39 -13.08 6.70 -12.53
C CYS A 39 -14.34 5.83 -12.47
N SER A 40 -15.39 6.33 -11.83
CA SER A 40 -16.65 5.57 -11.70
C SER A 40 -17.53 5.61 -12.97
N CYS A 41 -17.07 6.22 -14.07
CA CYS A 41 -17.85 6.35 -15.29
C CYS A 41 -18.02 4.99 -16.01
N LYS A 42 -19.00 4.96 -16.93
CA LYS A 42 -19.33 3.76 -17.73
C LYS A 42 -18.12 3.20 -18.48
N LYS A 43 -17.24 4.04 -19.01
CA LYS A 43 -16.03 3.61 -19.73
C LYS A 43 -15.03 2.86 -18.86
N CYS A 44 -14.91 3.24 -17.56
CA CYS A 44 -13.97 2.61 -16.64
C CYS A 44 -14.57 1.42 -15.89
N CYS A 45 -15.85 1.50 -15.51
CA CYS A 45 -16.48 0.54 -14.59
C CYS A 45 -17.70 -0.16 -15.17
N ASP A 46 -18.06 0.11 -16.43
CA ASP A 46 -19.26 -0.43 -17.12
C ASP A 46 -20.57 -0.20 -16.33
N LYS A 47 -20.62 0.86 -15.53
CA LYS A 47 -21.78 1.26 -14.73
C LYS A 47 -22.11 2.71 -15.01
N ASP A 48 -23.39 3.03 -15.01
CA ASP A 48 -23.90 4.39 -15.09
C ASP A 48 -24.59 4.79 -13.77
N PRO A 49 -24.93 6.08 -13.58
CA PRO A 49 -25.53 6.56 -12.36
C PRO A 49 -26.86 5.90 -11.95
N SER A 50 -27.57 5.24 -12.87
CA SER A 50 -28.80 4.51 -12.57
C SER A 50 -28.54 3.14 -11.91
N ASN A 51 -27.31 2.63 -12.01
CA ASN A 51 -26.92 1.38 -11.39
C ASN A 51 -26.69 1.57 -9.88
N LYS A 52 -27.37 0.77 -9.05
CA LYS A 52 -27.25 0.83 -7.58
C LYS A 52 -25.82 0.65 -7.05
N TRP A 53 -24.95 0.05 -7.84
CA TRP A 53 -23.52 -0.16 -7.50
C TRP A 53 -22.59 0.87 -8.15
N TYR A 54 -23.16 1.93 -8.73
CA TYR A 54 -22.36 3.01 -9.30
C TYR A 54 -21.49 3.69 -8.24
N GLY A 55 -20.20 3.74 -8.48
CA GLY A 55 -19.25 4.35 -7.56
C GLY A 55 -19.05 3.59 -6.23
N ILE A 56 -19.55 2.35 -6.13
CA ILE A 56 -19.33 1.49 -4.97
C ILE A 56 -18.18 0.52 -5.27
N THR A 57 -17.22 0.47 -4.38
CA THR A 57 -16.03 -0.37 -4.46
C THR A 57 -16.30 -1.80 -4.00
N ALA A 58 -15.35 -2.71 -4.23
CA ALA A 58 -15.42 -4.11 -3.76
C ALA A 58 -15.55 -4.22 -2.23
N SER A 59 -15.02 -3.26 -1.47
CA SER A 59 -15.18 -3.21 -0.01
C SER A 59 -16.54 -2.66 0.46
N GLY A 60 -17.42 -2.26 -0.47
CA GLY A 60 -18.73 -1.69 -0.17
C GLY A 60 -18.71 -0.19 0.14
N ARG A 61 -17.58 0.48 -0.02
CA ARG A 61 -17.41 1.92 0.22
C ARG A 61 -17.61 2.71 -1.06
N LYS A 62 -18.06 3.96 -0.94
CA LYS A 62 -18.09 4.88 -2.08
C LYS A 62 -16.67 5.23 -2.51
N ALA A 63 -16.38 5.08 -3.81
CA ALA A 63 -15.12 5.49 -4.38
C ALA A 63 -14.93 7.01 -4.26
N ARG A 64 -13.74 7.42 -3.86
CA ARG A 64 -13.33 8.82 -3.67
C ARG A 64 -11.82 8.93 -3.80
N TRP A 65 -11.30 10.16 -3.81
CA TRP A 65 -9.85 10.36 -3.76
C TRP A 65 -9.22 9.64 -2.55
N GLY A 66 -8.18 8.88 -2.81
CA GLY A 66 -7.58 7.98 -1.84
C GLY A 66 -8.03 6.51 -1.98
N THR A 67 -9.02 6.22 -2.81
CA THR A 67 -9.39 4.84 -3.16
C THR A 67 -8.42 4.27 -4.19
N VAL A 68 -7.97 3.03 -3.96
CA VAL A 68 -7.14 2.29 -4.91
C VAL A 68 -7.67 0.87 -5.10
N ALA A 69 -7.69 0.42 -6.35
CA ALA A 69 -7.95 -0.97 -6.70
C ALA A 69 -6.63 -1.75 -6.70
N VAL A 70 -6.67 -2.97 -6.16
CA VAL A 70 -5.52 -3.83 -5.94
C VAL A 70 -5.81 -5.28 -6.34
N ASP A 71 -4.76 -6.07 -6.51
CA ASP A 71 -4.88 -7.53 -6.45
C ASP A 71 -4.96 -7.95 -4.97
N ARG A 72 -6.15 -8.34 -4.52
CA ARG A 72 -6.39 -8.71 -3.11
C ARG A 72 -5.61 -9.95 -2.63
N ARG A 73 -5.01 -10.69 -3.56
CA ARG A 73 -4.11 -11.80 -3.22
C ARG A 73 -2.75 -11.28 -2.75
N LEU A 74 -2.35 -10.08 -3.20
CA LEU A 74 -1.09 -9.43 -2.86
C LEU A 74 -1.27 -8.35 -1.78
N ILE A 75 -2.31 -7.53 -1.90
CA ILE A 75 -2.63 -6.45 -0.97
C ILE A 75 -4.06 -6.67 -0.46
N LYS A 76 -4.18 -6.92 0.83
CA LYS A 76 -5.47 -7.16 1.49
C LYS A 76 -6.36 -5.90 1.39
N LEU A 77 -7.66 -6.06 1.11
CA LEU A 77 -8.63 -4.97 1.18
C LEU A 77 -8.64 -4.36 2.60
N GLY A 78 -8.69 -3.05 2.64
CA GLY A 78 -8.56 -2.27 3.87
C GLY A 78 -7.13 -1.83 4.19
N SER A 79 -6.11 -2.37 3.53
CA SER A 79 -4.72 -1.94 3.68
C SER A 79 -4.55 -0.47 3.31
N ARG A 80 -3.62 0.19 3.96
CA ARG A 80 -3.26 1.59 3.71
C ARG A 80 -1.94 1.66 2.98
N LEU A 81 -1.84 2.57 2.01
CA LEU A 81 -0.71 2.68 1.10
C LEU A 81 -0.22 4.12 1.05
N ARG A 82 1.10 4.30 1.00
CA ARG A 82 1.74 5.53 0.52
C ARG A 82 2.24 5.30 -0.89
N ILE A 83 2.06 6.29 -1.74
CA ILE A 83 2.44 6.20 -3.16
C ILE A 83 3.31 7.40 -3.50
N GLU A 84 4.44 7.13 -4.14
CA GLU A 84 5.34 8.15 -4.65
C GLU A 84 4.59 9.21 -5.49
N GLY A 85 4.94 10.47 -5.31
CA GLY A 85 4.26 11.59 -5.95
C GLY A 85 3.04 12.14 -5.19
N PHE A 86 2.57 11.44 -4.14
CA PHE A 86 1.40 11.85 -3.35
C PHE A 86 1.69 11.91 -1.84
N PRO A 87 2.63 12.76 -1.39
CA PRO A 87 3.14 12.74 0.00
C PRO A 87 2.07 13.08 1.04
N LYS A 88 1.01 13.79 0.66
CA LYS A 88 -0.08 14.22 1.55
C LYS A 88 -1.27 13.24 1.59
N THR A 89 -1.25 12.18 0.78
CA THR A 89 -2.37 11.24 0.67
C THR A 89 -1.98 9.86 1.19
N VAL A 90 -2.78 9.32 2.08
CA VAL A 90 -2.76 7.89 2.43
C VAL A 90 -3.90 7.23 1.67
N PHE A 91 -3.55 6.35 0.75
CA PHE A 91 -4.51 5.59 -0.04
C PHE A 91 -5.02 4.38 0.73
N ARG A 92 -6.22 3.93 0.38
CA ARG A 92 -6.82 2.73 0.95
C ARG A 92 -7.18 1.73 -0.16
N ALA A 93 -6.77 0.49 0.02
CA ALA A 93 -7.14 -0.62 -0.85
C ALA A 93 -8.61 -0.99 -0.62
N ASP A 94 -9.52 -0.39 -1.39
CA ASP A 94 -10.96 -0.58 -1.26
C ASP A 94 -11.58 -1.28 -2.47
N ASP A 95 -10.85 -1.42 -3.57
CA ASP A 95 -11.40 -1.94 -4.82
C ASP A 95 -10.54 -3.05 -5.43
N VAL A 96 -11.11 -3.73 -6.40
CA VAL A 96 -10.43 -4.74 -7.21
C VAL A 96 -10.80 -4.52 -8.67
N GLY A 97 -10.00 -5.05 -9.60
CA GLY A 97 -10.30 -5.02 -11.02
C GLY A 97 -9.81 -6.28 -11.71
N GLY A 98 -10.51 -6.74 -12.76
CA GLY A 98 -10.14 -7.94 -13.51
C GLY A 98 -8.74 -7.88 -14.11
N ALA A 99 -8.30 -6.70 -14.54
CA ALA A 99 -6.97 -6.43 -15.08
C ALA A 99 -5.93 -6.04 -14.03
N ILE A 100 -6.34 -5.83 -12.77
CA ILE A 100 -5.44 -5.40 -11.69
C ILE A 100 -4.90 -6.62 -10.99
N LYS A 101 -3.74 -7.09 -11.44
CA LYS A 101 -3.07 -8.32 -11.00
C LYS A 101 -1.61 -8.06 -10.64
N GLY A 102 -1.13 -8.75 -9.58
CA GLY A 102 0.24 -8.64 -9.11
C GLY A 102 0.60 -7.22 -8.65
N LYS A 103 1.79 -6.77 -8.98
CA LYS A 103 2.29 -5.41 -8.68
C LYS A 103 1.72 -4.35 -9.64
N HIS A 104 0.40 -4.34 -9.75
CA HIS A 104 -0.38 -3.36 -10.49
C HIS A 104 -1.51 -2.85 -9.58
N ILE A 105 -1.62 -1.54 -9.45
CA ILE A 105 -2.68 -0.85 -8.72
C ILE A 105 -3.31 0.21 -9.60
N ASP A 106 -4.55 0.58 -9.28
CA ASP A 106 -5.35 1.50 -10.09
C ASP A 106 -5.98 2.57 -9.19
N LEU A 107 -5.57 3.83 -9.38
CA LEU A 107 -5.99 4.96 -8.55
C LEU A 107 -7.32 5.51 -9.04
N TRP A 108 -8.26 5.73 -8.12
CA TRP A 108 -9.50 6.40 -8.47
C TRP A 108 -9.32 7.91 -8.64
N PHE A 109 -9.84 8.43 -9.74
CA PHE A 109 -9.91 9.86 -10.02
C PHE A 109 -11.37 10.31 -10.20
N PRO A 110 -11.71 11.58 -9.88
CA PRO A 110 -13.10 12.06 -9.91
C PRO A 110 -13.67 12.19 -11.33
N SER A 111 -12.83 12.17 -12.37
CA SER A 111 -13.28 12.27 -13.76
C SER A 111 -12.43 11.41 -14.69
N HIS A 112 -13.04 10.99 -15.81
CA HIS A 112 -12.37 10.24 -16.86
C HIS A 112 -11.15 10.99 -17.43
N ARG A 113 -11.31 12.31 -17.65
CA ARG A 113 -10.22 13.17 -18.14
C ARG A 113 -9.01 13.13 -17.20
N LYS A 114 -9.22 13.32 -15.90
CA LYS A 114 -8.12 13.25 -14.91
C LYS A 114 -7.45 11.87 -14.84
N ALA A 115 -8.23 10.81 -14.97
CA ALA A 115 -7.68 9.47 -15.05
C ALA A 115 -6.80 9.26 -16.29
N LEU A 116 -7.23 9.76 -17.45
CA LEU A 116 -6.44 9.72 -18.69
C LEU A 116 -5.16 10.55 -18.60
N GLU A 117 -5.23 11.75 -18.01
CA GLU A 117 -4.07 12.63 -17.78
C GLU A 117 -3.01 11.98 -16.90
N PHE A 118 -3.42 11.23 -15.88
CA PHE A 118 -2.49 10.47 -15.01
C PHE A 118 -1.81 9.36 -15.81
N GLY A 119 -2.55 8.62 -16.62
CA GLY A 119 -2.05 7.56 -17.49
C GLY A 119 -1.52 6.33 -16.74
N ARG A 120 -0.34 5.85 -17.14
CA ARG A 120 0.35 4.69 -16.57
C ARG A 120 1.76 5.07 -16.16
N GLN A 121 2.12 4.81 -14.91
CA GLN A 121 3.41 5.15 -14.34
C GLN A 121 4.00 3.97 -13.56
N LYS A 122 5.31 4.00 -13.34
CA LYS A 122 6.01 3.14 -12.38
C LYS A 122 6.32 3.98 -11.16
N LEU A 123 5.73 3.65 -10.02
CA LEU A 123 5.87 4.40 -8.79
C LEU A 123 6.20 3.47 -7.62
N VAL A 124 6.92 3.99 -6.65
CA VAL A 124 7.17 3.30 -5.39
C VAL A 124 5.90 3.31 -4.55
N VAL A 125 5.50 2.15 -4.08
CA VAL A 125 4.34 1.94 -3.22
C VAL A 125 4.79 1.29 -1.92
N GLU A 126 4.33 1.83 -0.81
CA GLU A 126 4.67 1.39 0.53
C GLU A 126 3.41 1.06 1.31
N LEU A 127 3.36 -0.13 1.93
CA LEU A 127 2.29 -0.49 2.86
C LEU A 127 2.49 0.23 4.19
N VAL A 128 1.48 0.94 4.66
CA VAL A 128 1.48 1.58 5.99
C VAL A 128 1.05 0.54 7.02
N ASN A 129 1.98 0.11 7.86
CA ASN A 129 1.63 -0.72 9.00
C ASN A 129 0.78 0.08 9.97
N ASN A 130 -0.43 -0.39 10.24
CA ASN A 130 -1.19 0.08 11.40
C ASN A 130 -0.47 -0.50 12.62
N GLY A 131 0.31 0.35 13.29
CA GLY A 131 0.89 0.02 14.56
C GLY A 131 -0.19 -0.30 15.61
#